data_0faeb768a9dbd524e01fb68476d7aebe
#
_entry.id   0faeb768a9dbd524e01fb68476d7aebe
#
_cell.length_a   1.000
_cell.length_b   1.000
_cell.length_c   1.000
_cell.angle_alpha   90.00
_cell.angle_beta   90.00
_cell.angle_gamma   90.00
#
_symmetry.space_group_name_H-M   'P 1'
#
loop_
_entity.id
_entity.type
_entity.pdbx_description
1 polymer ?
#
loop_
_entity_poly.entity_id
_entity_poly.type
_entity_poly.pdbx_seq_one_letter_code
_entity_poly.pdbx_strand_id
1 'polypeptide(L)'
;AGVKNIVGCDQTGAIYKGRTEHMNWVKEWYANNTNPNREEGTIHDVVKGADVFFGLSAPGVIDTNDLKHMAEDPIVFAMANPVPEIMPEDAVGHVAVMATGRSDYPNQINNVLCFPGIFRGALNCRASRINEAMKLAAANAIADIIAPEELHPDYIIPSVFDRRVAEAVAARVEDAAYESGVARRERATSDTEF
;
A
#
# COMPACT_ATOMS: atom_id res chain seq x y z
N ALA A 1 -7.37 -6.49 -3.78
CA ALA A 1 -6.12 -7.10 -3.33
C ALA A 1 -6.32 -8.33 -2.42
N GLY A 2 -7.54 -8.70 -2.03
CA GLY A 2 -7.83 -9.95 -1.33
C GLY A 2 -7.85 -9.89 0.20
N VAL A 3 -7.53 -8.77 0.82
CA VAL A 3 -7.72 -8.59 2.27
C VAL A 3 -9.22 -8.54 2.57
N LYS A 4 -9.67 -9.39 3.51
CA LYS A 4 -11.09 -9.58 3.81
C LYS A 4 -11.54 -8.77 5.02
N ASN A 5 -10.67 -8.63 6.02
CA ASN A 5 -10.98 -7.99 7.29
C ASN A 5 -10.27 -6.64 7.36
N ILE A 6 -10.96 -5.58 7.01
CA ILE A 6 -10.44 -4.23 7.02
C ILE A 6 -11.35 -3.39 7.91
N VAL A 7 -10.78 -2.72 8.90
CA VAL A 7 -11.49 -1.70 9.70
C VAL A 7 -10.83 -0.36 9.41
N GLY A 8 -11.55 0.55 8.81
CA GLY A 8 -11.07 1.90 8.60
C GLY A 8 -11.48 2.80 9.75
N CYS A 9 -10.56 3.70 10.13
CA CYS A 9 -10.80 4.70 11.15
C CYS A 9 -10.57 6.11 10.61
N ASP A 10 -11.33 7.05 11.12
CA ASP A 10 -11.02 8.48 11.01
C ASP A 10 -10.85 9.08 12.41
N GLN A 11 -10.72 10.40 12.50
CA GLN A 11 -10.51 11.10 13.77
C GLN A 11 -11.65 10.90 14.80
N THR A 12 -12.78 10.34 14.41
CA THR A 12 -13.92 10.05 15.31
C THR A 12 -14.07 8.55 15.57
N GLY A 13 -13.13 7.72 15.10
CA GLY A 13 -13.08 6.27 15.34
C GLY A 13 -13.44 5.43 14.12
N ALA A 14 -13.84 4.20 14.39
CA ALA A 14 -14.13 3.20 13.37
C ALA A 14 -15.26 3.62 12.41
N ILE A 15 -15.09 3.29 11.14
CA ILE A 15 -16.12 3.45 10.10
C ILE A 15 -16.87 2.12 9.99
N TYR A 16 -18.15 2.14 10.27
CA TYR A 16 -19.01 0.96 10.26
C TYR A 16 -20.39 1.25 9.66
N LYS A 17 -21.07 0.21 9.25
CA LYS A 17 -22.41 0.31 8.65
C LYS A 17 -23.43 0.81 9.66
N GLY A 18 -24.04 1.95 9.36
CA GLY A 18 -25.03 2.60 10.23
C GLY A 18 -24.47 3.73 11.10
N ARG A 19 -23.17 4.03 11.01
CA ARG A 19 -22.59 5.24 11.59
C ARG A 19 -23.17 6.47 10.87
N THR A 20 -23.59 7.47 11.64
CA THR A 20 -24.22 8.69 11.11
C THR A 20 -23.32 9.93 11.22
N GLU A 21 -22.39 9.93 12.19
CA GLU A 21 -21.55 11.08 12.47
C GLU A 21 -20.36 11.18 11.50
N HIS A 22 -20.11 12.39 11.00
CA HIS A 22 -18.99 12.72 10.13
C HIS A 22 -18.86 11.82 8.87
N MET A 23 -20.00 11.38 8.33
CA MET A 23 -20.09 10.55 7.14
C MET A 23 -20.15 11.40 5.86
N ASN A 24 -19.68 10.79 4.78
CA ASN A 24 -19.84 11.26 3.41
C ASN A 24 -19.97 10.04 2.48
N TRP A 25 -20.23 10.24 1.20
CA TRP A 25 -20.47 9.17 0.24
C TRP A 25 -19.32 8.16 0.15
N VAL A 26 -18.04 8.59 0.30
CA VAL A 26 -16.87 7.70 0.30
C VAL A 26 -16.86 6.83 1.56
N LYS A 27 -17.08 7.44 2.72
CA LYS A 27 -17.15 6.71 4.00
C LYS A 27 -18.35 5.76 4.05
N GLU A 28 -19.47 6.13 3.47
CA GLU A 28 -20.64 5.25 3.33
C GLU A 28 -20.32 4.03 2.45
N TRP A 29 -19.65 4.27 1.31
CA TRP A 29 -19.16 3.18 0.47
C TRP A 29 -18.20 2.29 1.27
N TYR A 30 -17.26 2.89 2.00
CA TYR A 30 -16.27 2.17 2.81
C TYR A 30 -16.96 1.33 3.90
N ALA A 31 -17.89 1.91 4.66
CA ALA A 31 -18.68 1.24 5.69
C ALA A 31 -19.48 0.04 5.14
N ASN A 32 -19.92 0.11 3.89
CA ASN A 32 -20.70 -0.97 3.27
C ASN A 32 -19.82 -2.09 2.69
N ASN A 33 -18.53 -1.85 2.49
CA ASN A 33 -17.61 -2.80 1.84
C ASN A 33 -16.49 -3.30 2.75
N THR A 34 -16.38 -2.78 3.97
CA THR A 34 -15.36 -3.14 4.96
C THR A 34 -16.01 -3.36 6.33
N ASN A 35 -15.20 -3.65 7.35
CA ASN A 35 -15.63 -3.85 8.74
C ASN A 35 -16.80 -4.87 8.84
N PRO A 36 -16.59 -6.11 8.42
CA PRO A 36 -17.66 -7.11 8.35
C PRO A 36 -18.24 -7.46 9.74
N ASN A 37 -17.46 -7.29 10.79
CA ASN A 37 -17.85 -7.58 12.17
C ASN A 37 -18.52 -6.36 12.86
N ARG A 38 -18.61 -5.22 12.16
CA ARG A 38 -19.15 -3.97 12.70
C ARG A 38 -18.42 -3.55 13.99
N GLU A 39 -17.10 -3.57 13.97
CA GLU A 39 -16.29 -3.08 15.08
C GLU A 39 -16.49 -1.57 15.23
N GLU A 40 -16.66 -1.12 16.44
CA GLU A 40 -16.91 0.27 16.82
C GLU A 40 -15.86 0.73 17.83
N GLY A 41 -15.73 2.03 18.06
CA GLY A 41 -14.78 2.61 19.00
C GLY A 41 -13.66 3.40 18.34
N THR A 42 -12.64 3.72 19.11
CA THR A 42 -11.46 4.49 18.67
C THR A 42 -10.47 3.60 17.93
N ILE A 43 -9.41 4.19 17.37
CA ILE A 43 -8.31 3.41 16.79
C ILE A 43 -7.67 2.48 17.83
N HIS A 44 -7.56 2.92 19.09
CA HIS A 44 -7.00 2.13 20.20
C HIS A 44 -7.86 0.91 20.57
N ASP A 45 -9.13 0.93 20.20
CA ASP A 45 -10.03 -0.20 20.42
C ASP A 45 -9.93 -1.22 19.28
N VAL A 46 -9.92 -0.76 18.03
CA VAL A 46 -9.98 -1.64 16.86
C VAL A 46 -8.61 -2.16 16.42
N VAL A 47 -7.51 -1.57 16.87
CA VAL A 47 -6.16 -2.06 16.59
C VAL A 47 -5.82 -3.33 17.37
N LYS A 48 -6.57 -3.64 18.44
CA LYS A 48 -6.38 -4.84 19.25
C LYS A 48 -6.62 -6.10 18.42
N GLY A 49 -5.62 -6.97 18.38
CA GLY A 49 -5.66 -8.20 17.59
C GLY A 49 -5.52 -7.99 16.07
N ALA A 50 -5.23 -6.78 15.61
CA ALA A 50 -4.97 -6.53 14.20
C ALA A 50 -3.60 -7.06 13.78
N ASP A 51 -3.54 -7.74 12.64
CA ASP A 51 -2.28 -8.23 12.05
C ASP A 51 -1.47 -7.09 11.39
N VAL A 52 -2.17 -6.09 10.87
CA VAL A 52 -1.56 -4.99 10.10
C VAL A 52 -2.17 -3.66 10.49
N PHE A 53 -1.33 -2.69 10.84
CA PHE A 53 -1.70 -1.28 10.92
C PHE A 53 -1.24 -0.54 9.67
N PHE A 54 -2.14 0.24 9.09
CA PHE A 54 -1.90 1.00 7.86
C PHE A 54 -2.24 2.48 8.10
N GLY A 55 -1.23 3.26 8.50
CA GLY A 55 -1.37 4.67 8.84
C GLY A 55 -1.28 5.59 7.64
N LEU A 56 -2.28 6.44 7.47
CA LEU A 56 -2.39 7.47 6.42
C LEU A 56 -2.94 8.77 7.00
N SER A 57 -2.63 9.08 8.24
CA SER A 57 -3.37 10.11 8.98
C SER A 57 -2.47 11.20 9.57
N ALA A 58 -2.12 11.10 10.83
CA ALA A 58 -1.45 12.15 11.57
C ALA A 58 -0.43 11.57 12.57
N PRO A 59 0.58 12.35 12.98
CA PRO A 59 1.54 11.93 13.97
C PRO A 59 0.92 11.48 15.30
N GLY A 60 1.47 10.42 15.89
CA GLY A 60 1.12 10.01 17.25
C GLY A 60 -0.30 9.44 17.40
N VAL A 61 -0.87 8.89 16.33
CA VAL A 61 -2.23 8.32 16.34
C VAL A 61 -2.29 7.00 17.10
N ILE A 62 -1.20 6.24 17.10
CA ILE A 62 -1.04 5.02 17.91
C ILE A 62 0.22 5.12 18.76
N ASP A 63 0.31 4.33 19.80
CA ASP A 63 1.41 4.27 20.73
C ASP A 63 1.93 2.84 20.95
N THR A 64 2.98 2.70 21.75
CA THR A 64 3.59 1.40 22.09
C THR A 64 2.60 0.46 22.81
N ASN A 65 1.63 1.01 23.54
CA ASN A 65 0.63 0.19 24.20
C ASN A 65 -0.35 -0.43 23.18
N ASP A 66 -0.69 0.30 22.12
CA ASP A 66 -1.48 -0.23 21.01
C ASP A 66 -0.76 -1.40 20.34
N LEU A 67 0.54 -1.26 20.06
CA LEU A 67 1.35 -2.30 19.43
C LEU A 67 1.37 -3.59 20.25
N LYS A 68 1.44 -3.50 21.59
CA LYS A 68 1.41 -4.65 22.50
C LYS A 68 0.09 -5.43 22.46
N HIS A 69 -0.97 -4.81 21.99
CA HIS A 69 -2.30 -5.42 21.89
C HIS A 69 -2.66 -5.86 20.46
N MET A 70 -1.81 -5.60 19.47
CA MET A 70 -1.94 -6.17 18.14
C MET A 70 -1.76 -7.70 18.16
N ALA A 71 -1.96 -8.34 17.02
CA ALA A 71 -1.70 -9.78 16.87
C ALA A 71 -0.21 -10.11 17.07
N GLU A 72 0.14 -11.39 17.09
CA GLU A 72 1.51 -11.87 17.11
C GLU A 72 2.21 -11.43 15.80
N ASP A 73 3.46 -10.98 15.91
CA ASP A 73 4.27 -10.52 14.77
C ASP A 73 3.59 -9.49 13.85
N PRO A 74 3.06 -8.36 14.38
CA PRO A 74 2.29 -7.44 13.58
C PRO A 74 3.15 -6.64 12.61
N ILE A 75 2.52 -6.18 11.52
CA ILE A 75 3.11 -5.32 10.51
C ILE A 75 2.59 -3.90 10.68
N VAL A 76 3.49 -2.91 10.72
CA VAL A 76 3.12 -1.50 10.89
C VAL A 76 3.66 -0.66 9.73
N PHE A 77 2.75 -0.06 8.97
CA PHE A 77 3.04 0.94 7.95
C PHE A 77 2.56 2.30 8.43
N ALA A 78 3.48 3.10 8.98
CA ALA A 78 3.20 4.43 9.52
C ALA A 78 3.67 5.49 8.51
N MET A 79 2.75 5.96 7.66
CA MET A 79 3.08 6.72 6.45
C MET A 79 2.72 8.20 6.54
N ALA A 80 2.28 8.71 7.68
CA ALA A 80 2.11 10.14 7.87
C ALA A 80 3.45 10.87 7.68
N ASN A 81 3.40 12.04 7.07
CA ASN A 81 4.58 12.82 6.70
C ASN A 81 4.43 14.28 7.19
N PRO A 82 5.46 14.89 7.82
CA PRO A 82 6.84 14.42 7.99
C PRO A 82 7.06 13.48 9.19
N VAL A 83 6.14 13.40 10.11
CA VAL A 83 6.23 12.57 11.32
C VAL A 83 5.21 11.45 11.22
N PRO A 84 5.62 10.18 11.36
CA PRO A 84 4.74 9.03 11.25
C PRO A 84 3.75 8.92 12.43
N GLU A 85 2.74 8.07 12.29
CA GLU A 85 1.73 7.78 13.31
C GLU A 85 2.32 7.22 14.59
N ILE A 86 3.44 6.51 14.49
CA ILE A 86 4.31 6.07 15.58
C ILE A 86 5.76 6.10 15.09
N MET A 87 6.67 6.52 15.94
CA MET A 87 8.08 6.52 15.58
C MET A 87 8.65 5.11 15.56
N PRO A 88 9.54 4.76 14.60
CA PRO A 88 10.16 3.45 14.56
C PRO A 88 10.85 3.03 15.87
N GLU A 89 11.45 3.97 16.59
CA GLU A 89 12.09 3.71 17.88
C GLU A 89 11.11 3.20 18.94
N ASP A 90 9.86 3.70 18.89
CA ASP A 90 8.79 3.30 19.82
C ASP A 90 8.18 1.93 19.43
N ALA A 91 8.41 1.49 18.19
CA ALA A 91 7.92 0.22 17.66
C ALA A 91 8.92 -0.94 17.85
N VAL A 92 10.19 -0.64 18.16
CA VAL A 92 11.24 -1.67 18.31
C VAL A 92 10.83 -2.76 19.32
N GLY A 93 10.93 -4.01 18.91
CA GLY A 93 10.61 -5.19 19.75
C GLY A 93 9.11 -5.45 19.92
N HIS A 94 8.25 -4.69 19.24
CA HIS A 94 6.79 -4.86 19.29
C HIS A 94 6.18 -5.22 17.95
N VAL A 95 6.93 -5.11 16.86
CA VAL A 95 6.45 -5.38 15.50
C VAL A 95 7.43 -6.28 14.75
N ALA A 96 6.92 -7.12 13.87
CA ALA A 96 7.74 -7.93 12.98
C ALA A 96 8.29 -7.11 11.81
N VAL A 97 7.49 -6.19 11.29
CA VAL A 97 7.88 -5.31 10.17
C VAL A 97 7.43 -3.89 10.45
N MET A 98 8.35 -2.94 10.29
CA MET A 98 8.08 -1.52 10.33
C MET A 98 8.44 -0.86 8.99
N ALA A 99 7.55 -0.01 8.47
CA ALA A 99 7.82 0.81 7.30
C ALA A 99 7.24 2.22 7.48
N THR A 100 7.94 3.23 6.97
CA THR A 100 7.52 4.63 7.03
C THR A 100 7.79 5.36 5.72
N GLY A 101 7.31 6.59 5.59
CA GLY A 101 7.66 7.47 4.46
C GLY A 101 9.06 8.09 4.57
N ARG A 102 9.76 7.91 5.68
CA ARG A 102 11.06 8.56 5.95
C ARG A 102 12.21 7.81 5.27
N SER A 103 13.17 8.58 4.76
CA SER A 103 14.36 8.05 4.07
C SER A 103 15.51 7.64 5.01
N ASP A 104 15.41 7.98 6.28
CA ASP A 104 16.42 7.69 7.32
C ASP A 104 16.14 6.39 8.09
N TYR A 105 15.10 5.64 7.70
CA TYR A 105 14.76 4.33 8.25
C TYR A 105 14.68 3.26 7.16
N PRO A 106 14.79 1.97 7.52
CA PRO A 106 14.51 0.87 6.62
C PRO A 106 13.09 0.92 6.04
N ASN A 107 12.87 0.22 4.94
CA ASN A 107 11.56 0.10 4.30
C ASN A 107 10.90 1.45 3.97
N GLN A 108 11.62 2.36 3.34
CA GLN A 108 11.05 3.64 2.93
C GLN A 108 9.91 3.44 1.93
N ILE A 109 8.68 3.78 2.32
CA ILE A 109 7.52 3.82 1.43
C ILE A 109 7.52 5.15 0.68
N ASN A 110 7.79 5.11 -0.62
CA ASN A 110 7.89 6.31 -1.43
C ASN A 110 7.22 6.11 -2.80
N ASN A 111 6.37 7.05 -3.18
CA ASN A 111 5.66 7.05 -4.47
C ASN A 111 6.61 7.00 -5.68
N VAL A 112 7.86 7.42 -5.54
CA VAL A 112 8.87 7.38 -6.62
C VAL A 112 9.13 5.96 -7.13
N LEU A 113 8.87 4.94 -6.35
CA LEU A 113 8.98 3.55 -6.80
C LEU A 113 7.99 3.21 -7.92
N CYS A 114 6.79 3.79 -7.88
CA CYS A 114 5.78 3.59 -8.91
C CYS A 114 5.95 4.57 -10.07
N PHE A 115 6.21 5.84 -9.77
CA PHE A 115 6.55 6.86 -10.77
C PHE A 115 8.06 6.81 -11.04
N PRO A 116 8.62 6.88 -12.19
CA PRO A 116 8.08 7.13 -13.52
C PRO A 116 7.59 5.87 -14.27
N GLY A 117 7.78 4.68 -13.71
CA GLY A 117 7.49 3.41 -14.39
C GLY A 117 6.05 3.31 -14.90
N ILE A 118 5.06 3.64 -14.05
CA ILE A 118 3.64 3.55 -14.42
C ILE A 118 3.29 4.48 -15.60
N PHE A 119 3.86 5.70 -15.64
CA PHE A 119 3.65 6.61 -16.77
C PHE A 119 4.38 6.15 -18.02
N ARG A 120 5.61 5.63 -17.89
CA ARG A 120 6.36 5.09 -19.01
C ARG A 120 5.59 3.94 -19.66
N GLY A 121 5.11 2.96 -18.89
CA GLY A 121 4.31 1.86 -19.40
C GLY A 121 3.03 2.33 -20.10
N ALA A 122 2.29 3.24 -19.48
CA ALA A 122 1.08 3.81 -20.08
C ALA A 122 1.34 4.58 -21.38
N LEU A 123 2.44 5.32 -21.46
CA LEU A 123 2.81 6.09 -22.64
C LEU A 123 3.35 5.20 -23.77
N ASN A 124 4.11 4.15 -23.47
CA ASN A 124 4.64 3.21 -24.47
C ASN A 124 3.54 2.64 -25.36
N CYS A 125 2.44 2.19 -24.75
CA CYS A 125 1.28 1.63 -25.46
C CYS A 125 0.19 2.67 -25.78
N ARG A 126 0.41 3.95 -25.47
CA ARG A 126 -0.58 5.02 -25.62
C ARG A 126 -1.90 4.68 -24.94
N ALA A 127 -1.85 4.17 -23.71
CA ALA A 127 -3.05 3.82 -22.97
C ALA A 127 -4.02 4.99 -22.86
N SER A 128 -5.32 4.73 -23.01
CA SER A 128 -6.38 5.74 -22.92
C SER A 128 -6.61 6.24 -21.50
N ARG A 129 -6.23 5.44 -20.51
CA ARG A 129 -6.31 5.70 -19.07
C ARG A 129 -5.41 4.74 -18.31
N ILE A 130 -5.08 5.07 -17.07
CA ILE A 130 -4.48 4.15 -16.10
C ILE A 130 -5.63 3.55 -15.30
N ASN A 131 -5.87 2.25 -15.45
CA ASN A 131 -6.95 1.52 -14.77
C ASN A 131 -6.45 0.71 -13.57
N GLU A 132 -7.35 0.04 -12.85
CA GLU A 132 -7.01 -0.75 -11.66
C GLU A 132 -6.07 -1.93 -11.97
N ALA A 133 -6.23 -2.59 -13.12
CA ALA A 133 -5.32 -3.66 -13.53
C ALA A 133 -3.88 -3.17 -13.67
N MET A 134 -3.67 -2.00 -14.27
CA MET A 134 -2.36 -1.38 -14.42
C MET A 134 -1.76 -0.99 -13.07
N LYS A 135 -2.56 -0.46 -12.14
CA LYS A 135 -2.09 -0.12 -10.78
C LYS A 135 -1.68 -1.36 -10.00
N LEU A 136 -2.47 -2.44 -10.09
CA LEU A 136 -2.14 -3.71 -9.45
C LEU A 136 -0.89 -4.34 -10.06
N ALA A 137 -0.73 -4.27 -11.37
CA ALA A 137 0.47 -4.73 -12.06
C ALA A 137 1.72 -3.96 -11.61
N ALA A 138 1.61 -2.64 -11.41
CA ALA A 138 2.70 -1.83 -10.87
C ALA A 138 3.07 -2.24 -9.44
N ALA A 139 2.08 -2.46 -8.57
CA ALA A 139 2.32 -2.89 -7.19
C ALA A 139 3.02 -4.26 -7.13
N ASN A 140 2.56 -5.22 -7.93
CA ASN A 140 3.18 -6.54 -8.03
C ASN A 140 4.60 -6.44 -8.59
N ALA A 141 4.83 -5.60 -9.61
CA ALA A 141 6.16 -5.41 -10.17
C ALA A 141 7.16 -4.87 -9.13
N ILE A 142 6.74 -3.96 -8.26
CA ILE A 142 7.58 -3.44 -7.18
C ILE A 142 7.89 -4.55 -6.16
N ALA A 143 6.86 -5.32 -5.77
CA ALA A 143 7.03 -6.41 -4.81
C ALA A 143 7.96 -7.51 -5.33
N ASP A 144 7.86 -7.85 -6.61
CA ASP A 144 8.66 -8.91 -7.25
C ASP A 144 10.15 -8.54 -7.47
N ILE A 145 10.54 -7.29 -7.20
CA ILE A 145 11.97 -6.87 -7.32
C ILE A 145 12.83 -7.53 -6.26
N ILE A 146 12.30 -7.74 -5.07
CA ILE A 146 13.00 -8.38 -3.97
C ILE A 146 12.79 -9.88 -4.10
N ALA A 147 13.88 -10.61 -4.30
CA ALA A 147 13.81 -12.06 -4.38
C ALA A 147 13.44 -12.65 -3.00
N PRO A 148 12.74 -13.81 -2.95
CA PRO A 148 12.32 -14.40 -1.68
C PRO A 148 13.46 -14.61 -0.68
N GLU A 149 14.66 -14.92 -1.16
CA GLU A 149 15.87 -15.11 -0.35
C GLU A 149 16.47 -13.81 0.18
N GLU A 150 16.12 -12.66 -0.38
CA GLU A 150 16.54 -11.33 0.07
C GLU A 150 15.52 -10.71 1.03
N LEU A 151 14.30 -11.27 1.10
CA LEU A 151 13.20 -10.73 1.88
C LEU A 151 13.45 -10.91 3.38
N HIS A 152 13.49 -9.80 4.12
CA HIS A 152 13.59 -9.81 5.59
C HIS A 152 12.92 -8.57 6.20
N PRO A 153 12.68 -8.52 7.52
CA PRO A 153 11.90 -7.45 8.15
C PRO A 153 12.32 -6.03 7.82
N ASP A 154 13.61 -5.77 7.60
CA ASP A 154 14.14 -4.45 7.25
C ASP A 154 14.31 -4.24 5.73
N TYR A 155 13.90 -5.21 4.90
CA TYR A 155 14.01 -5.12 3.45
C TYR A 155 12.81 -5.79 2.77
N ILE A 156 11.65 -5.13 2.85
CA ILE A 156 10.41 -5.55 2.18
C ILE A 156 10.05 -4.65 0.99
N ILE A 157 10.77 -3.54 0.83
CA ILE A 157 10.57 -2.54 -0.22
C ILE A 157 11.93 -2.24 -0.86
N PRO A 158 12.04 -2.28 -2.20
CA PRO A 158 13.30 -1.98 -2.87
C PRO A 158 13.71 -0.52 -2.64
N SER A 159 15.02 -0.27 -2.73
CA SER A 159 15.55 1.09 -2.64
C SER A 159 14.97 1.98 -3.74
N VAL A 160 14.70 3.24 -3.42
CA VAL A 160 14.29 4.28 -4.39
C VAL A 160 15.33 4.53 -5.49
N PHE A 161 16.57 4.09 -5.29
CA PHE A 161 17.66 4.16 -6.27
C PHE A 161 17.83 2.89 -7.11
N ASP A 162 17.03 1.86 -6.87
CA ASP A 162 17.10 0.63 -7.66
C ASP A 162 16.51 0.85 -9.06
N ARG A 163 17.39 0.87 -10.04
CA ARG A 163 17.03 1.12 -11.45
C ARG A 163 16.12 0.05 -12.03
N ARG A 164 16.13 -1.18 -11.51
CA ARG A 164 15.29 -2.28 -11.96
C ARG A 164 13.81 -1.97 -11.79
N VAL A 165 13.44 -1.21 -10.75
CA VAL A 165 12.04 -0.92 -10.40
C VAL A 165 11.30 -0.22 -11.53
N ALA A 166 11.84 0.88 -12.05
CA ALA A 166 11.15 1.66 -13.08
C ALA A 166 10.93 0.86 -14.38
N GLU A 167 11.88 0.00 -14.75
CA GLU A 167 11.79 -0.85 -15.93
C GLU A 167 10.77 -1.97 -15.73
N ALA A 168 10.79 -2.65 -14.60
CA ALA A 168 9.85 -3.71 -14.26
C ALA A 168 8.40 -3.18 -14.17
N VAL A 169 8.20 -2.04 -13.50
CA VAL A 169 6.89 -1.39 -13.43
C VAL A 169 6.39 -1.02 -14.82
N ALA A 170 7.25 -0.40 -15.65
CA ALA A 170 6.84 0.01 -17.00
C ALA A 170 6.41 -1.19 -17.86
N ALA A 171 7.15 -2.28 -17.85
CA ALA A 171 6.83 -3.49 -18.60
C ALA A 171 5.50 -4.11 -18.16
N ARG A 172 5.32 -4.33 -16.85
CA ARG A 172 4.09 -4.93 -16.31
C ARG A 172 2.86 -4.04 -16.51
N VAL A 173 3.01 -2.73 -16.41
CA VAL A 173 1.93 -1.76 -16.66
C VAL A 173 1.53 -1.75 -18.14
N GLU A 174 2.50 -1.81 -19.04
CA GLU A 174 2.26 -1.91 -20.47
C GLU A 174 1.50 -3.20 -20.83
N ASP A 175 1.93 -4.36 -20.31
CA ASP A 175 1.26 -5.63 -20.50
C ASP A 175 -0.19 -5.58 -20.00
N ALA A 176 -0.42 -5.08 -18.77
CA ALA A 176 -1.75 -4.93 -18.21
C ALA A 176 -2.65 -3.97 -19.02
N ALA A 177 -2.07 -2.95 -19.66
CA ALA A 177 -2.82 -2.06 -20.54
C ALA A 177 -3.30 -2.78 -21.82
N TYR A 178 -2.48 -3.65 -22.41
CA TYR A 178 -2.89 -4.50 -23.53
C TYR A 178 -3.96 -5.50 -23.11
N GLU A 179 -3.76 -6.23 -22.03
CA GLU A 179 -4.67 -7.24 -21.53
C GLU A 179 -6.06 -6.67 -21.17
N SER A 180 -6.07 -5.47 -20.60
CA SER A 180 -7.32 -4.79 -20.22
C SER A 180 -7.94 -3.95 -21.34
N GLY A 181 -7.38 -3.99 -22.56
CA GLY A 181 -7.94 -3.35 -23.74
C GLY A 181 -7.91 -1.81 -23.72
N VAL A 182 -7.03 -1.20 -22.91
CA VAL A 182 -6.88 0.27 -22.86
C VAL A 182 -5.72 0.79 -23.69
N ALA A 183 -4.85 -0.07 -24.19
CA ALA A 183 -3.77 0.27 -25.10
C ALA A 183 -4.35 0.69 -26.46
N ARG A 184 -3.75 1.74 -27.08
CA ARG A 184 -4.15 2.26 -28.40
C ARG A 184 -3.07 2.08 -29.46
N ARG A 185 -1.89 1.63 -29.06
CA ARG A 185 -0.82 1.25 -29.97
C ARG A 185 -0.88 -0.27 -30.17
N GLU A 186 -0.67 -0.75 -31.40
CA GLU A 186 -0.50 -2.18 -31.65
C GLU A 186 0.76 -2.69 -30.95
N ARG A 187 0.68 -3.89 -30.38
CA ARG A 187 1.84 -4.55 -29.77
C ARG A 187 2.80 -4.91 -30.90
N ALA A 188 4.06 -4.48 -30.78
CA ALA A 188 5.07 -4.92 -31.72
C ALA A 188 5.17 -6.47 -31.63
N THR A 189 4.85 -7.15 -32.71
CA THR A 189 5.08 -8.58 -32.83
C THR A 189 6.60 -8.79 -32.93
N SER A 190 7.11 -9.72 -32.14
CA SER A 190 8.55 -10.07 -32.11
C SER A 190 9.01 -10.87 -33.37
N ASP A 191 8.24 -10.82 -34.45
CA ASP A 191 8.56 -11.48 -35.72
C ASP A 191 9.10 -10.49 -36.71
N THR A 192 10.37 -10.12 -36.52
CA THR A 192 11.26 -9.76 -37.65
C THR A 192 12.68 -10.17 -37.27
N GLU A 193 12.92 -11.48 -37.39
CA GLU A 193 14.29 -11.93 -37.70
C GLU A 193 14.64 -11.34 -39.05
N PHE A 194 15.69 -10.50 -39.07
CA PHE A 194 16.46 -10.17 -40.27
C PHE A 194 17.78 -10.89 -40.19
#